data_81b98e59e6df2477ce77a9bdce98d1bf
#
_entry.id   81b98e59e6df2477ce77a9bdce98d1bf
#
_cell.length_a   1.000
_cell.length_b   1.000
_cell.length_c   1.000
_cell.angle_alpha   90.00
_cell.angle_beta   90.00
_cell.angle_gamma   90.00
#
_symmetry.space_group_name_H-M   'P 1'
#
loop_
_entity.id
_entity.type
_entity.pdbx_description
1 polymer ?
#
loop_
_entity_poly.entity_id
_entity_poly.type
_entity_poly.pdbx_seq_one_letter_code
_entity_poly.pdbx_strand_id
1 'polypeptide(L)'
;MPLIDHTNNNILQEIRDTSLASWELKANTYASGIVPAKSSQLSSGLYWRYDKQYFMATQVADRAVGSVPPVARYAADTATYEIRSKHLGIAISNEEIVEASDTLSPLMDAASFLGNNFVVDYELDFANSFLVDNVWGFQAVGQVGATTGYIDGDVQANIGDAGAAVFQQFDQSTSDPINIFLTAIRTIQLDTGLRPNKLMIPREVMDKIRDNDNVNQWAANTLSINGGESQVKAILSQHLE
;
A
#
# COMPACT_ATOMS: atom_id res chain seq x y z
N MET A 1 -28.20 35.46 -0.70
CA MET A 1 -27.16 34.62 -0.09
C MET A 1 -26.29 35.54 0.73
N PRO A 2 -26.37 35.55 2.07
CA PRO A 2 -25.53 36.42 2.87
C PRO A 2 -24.09 35.98 2.69
N LEU A 3 -23.23 36.92 2.33
CA LEU A 3 -21.79 36.74 2.31
C LEU A 3 -21.36 36.35 3.73
N ILE A 4 -20.67 35.25 3.86
CA ILE A 4 -20.05 34.82 5.11
C ILE A 4 -19.08 35.95 5.49
N ASP A 5 -19.40 36.63 6.59
CA ASP A 5 -18.55 37.69 7.11
C ASP A 5 -17.25 37.09 7.58
N HIS A 6 -16.15 37.44 6.91
CA HIS A 6 -14.81 36.96 7.20
C HIS A 6 -14.25 37.36 8.57
N THR A 7 -15.05 38.02 9.42
CA THR A 7 -14.64 38.42 10.76
C THR A 7 -14.58 37.27 11.77
N ASN A 8 -15.10 36.09 11.44
CA ASN A 8 -15.09 34.93 12.34
C ASN A 8 -14.01 33.92 11.94
N ASN A 9 -12.78 34.39 11.81
CA ASN A 9 -11.62 33.55 11.51
C ASN A 9 -11.48 32.36 12.48
N ASN A 10 -11.93 32.47 13.71
CA ASN A 10 -11.82 31.41 14.71
C ASN A 10 -12.69 30.19 14.36
N ILE A 11 -13.96 30.42 13.93
CA ILE A 11 -14.87 29.31 13.55
C ILE A 11 -14.38 28.61 12.33
N LEU A 12 -13.92 29.33 11.28
CA LEU A 12 -13.36 28.74 10.08
C LEU A 12 -12.09 27.97 10.37
N GLN A 13 -11.27 28.46 11.30
CA GLN A 13 -10.06 27.80 11.73
C GLN A 13 -10.37 26.52 12.51
N GLU A 14 -11.33 26.57 13.41
CA GLU A 14 -11.80 25.43 14.20
C GLU A 14 -12.42 24.33 13.31
N ILE A 15 -13.24 24.68 12.32
CA ILE A 15 -13.79 23.75 11.34
C ILE A 15 -12.67 23.08 10.54
N ARG A 16 -11.70 23.86 10.09
CA ARG A 16 -10.54 23.33 9.39
C ARG A 16 -9.73 22.38 10.26
N ASP A 17 -9.46 22.75 11.51
CA ASP A 17 -8.65 21.96 12.43
C ASP A 17 -9.37 20.67 12.84
N THR A 18 -10.71 20.71 12.99
CA THR A 18 -11.53 19.51 13.23
C THR A 18 -11.52 18.58 12.01
N SER A 19 -11.61 19.12 10.81
CA SER A 19 -11.53 18.34 9.57
C SER A 19 -10.15 17.69 9.42
N LEU A 20 -9.06 18.43 9.70
CA LEU A 20 -7.71 17.92 9.72
C LEU A 20 -7.49 16.86 10.79
N ALA A 21 -8.02 17.06 12.00
CA ALA A 21 -7.97 16.08 13.08
C ALA A 21 -8.71 14.78 12.72
N SER A 22 -9.85 14.88 12.01
CA SER A 22 -10.54 13.69 11.49
C SER A 22 -9.70 12.95 10.45
N TRP A 23 -8.98 13.66 9.61
CA TRP A 23 -8.03 13.09 8.68
C TRP A 23 -6.83 12.43 9.39
N GLU A 24 -6.26 13.09 10.39
CA GLU A 24 -5.13 12.60 11.16
C GLU A 24 -5.51 11.45 12.10
N LEU A 25 -6.67 11.46 12.72
CA LEU A 25 -7.17 10.39 13.59
C LEU A 25 -7.39 9.08 12.82
N LYS A 26 -7.60 9.16 11.52
CA LYS A 26 -7.62 8.00 10.63
C LYS A 26 -6.30 7.76 9.90
N ALA A 27 -5.19 8.27 10.44
CA ALA A 27 -3.82 8.00 9.98
C ALA A 27 -3.40 6.51 10.07
N ASN A 28 -4.25 5.64 10.59
CA ASN A 28 -4.18 4.19 10.37
C ASN A 28 -4.70 3.76 8.98
N THR A 29 -4.71 4.70 8.03
CA THR A 29 -4.98 4.39 6.64
C THR A 29 -3.82 3.58 6.09
N TYR A 30 -4.12 2.49 5.40
CA TYR A 30 -3.11 1.63 4.78
C TYR A 30 -2.35 2.37 3.68
N ALA A 31 -3.06 3.19 2.92
CA ALA A 31 -2.52 3.95 1.81
C ALA A 31 -1.37 4.88 2.23
N SER A 32 -1.55 5.69 3.28
CA SER A 32 -0.53 6.61 3.76
C SER A 32 0.71 5.90 4.33
N GLY A 33 0.52 4.71 4.89
CA GLY A 33 1.61 3.88 5.41
C GLY A 33 2.47 3.24 4.31
N ILE A 34 1.89 2.94 3.15
CA ILE A 34 2.56 2.23 2.05
C ILE A 34 3.11 3.19 1.03
N VAL A 35 2.29 4.15 0.58
CA VAL A 35 2.65 5.13 -0.44
C VAL A 35 2.74 6.52 0.19
N PRO A 36 3.96 7.01 0.47
CA PRO A 36 4.12 8.33 1.06
C PRO A 36 3.71 9.42 0.07
N ALA A 37 2.89 10.37 0.53
CA ALA A 37 2.50 11.53 -0.25
C ALA A 37 3.70 12.46 -0.47
N LYS A 38 3.88 12.94 -1.70
CA LYS A 38 4.90 13.93 -2.05
C LYS A 38 4.22 15.21 -2.55
N SER A 39 4.56 16.33 -1.96
CA SER A 39 4.06 17.63 -2.42
C SER A 39 4.67 18.03 -3.77
N SER A 40 3.87 18.61 -4.65
CA SER A 40 4.31 19.18 -5.92
C SER A 40 3.74 20.60 -6.08
N GLN A 41 4.51 21.50 -6.65
CA GLN A 41 4.06 22.85 -6.98
C GLN A 41 3.30 22.91 -8.31
N LEU A 42 3.48 21.91 -9.17
CA LEU A 42 2.84 21.82 -10.47
C LEU A 42 1.77 20.75 -10.46
N SER A 43 0.64 21.02 -11.09
CA SER A 43 -0.47 20.06 -11.23
C SER A 43 -0.16 18.93 -12.23
N SER A 44 0.81 19.12 -13.10
CA SER A 44 1.27 18.10 -14.04
C SER A 44 2.76 18.27 -14.30
N GLY A 45 3.44 17.19 -14.61
CA GLY A 45 4.87 17.25 -14.90
C GLY A 45 5.44 15.92 -15.37
N LEU A 46 6.72 15.95 -15.65
CA LEU A 46 7.50 14.78 -16.01
C LEU A 46 8.38 14.38 -14.84
N TYR A 47 8.54 13.08 -14.62
CA TYR A 47 9.55 12.54 -13.71
C TYR A 47 10.39 11.47 -14.40
N TRP A 48 11.64 11.34 -13.96
CA TRP A 48 12.55 10.35 -14.49
C TRP A 48 12.27 8.98 -13.85
N ARG A 49 12.13 7.97 -14.71
CA ARG A 49 12.03 6.57 -14.31
C ARG A 49 13.31 5.85 -14.72
N TYR A 50 13.99 5.29 -13.75
CA TYR A 50 15.21 4.54 -13.96
C TYR A 50 14.92 3.05 -13.93
N ASP A 51 15.38 2.34 -14.96
CA ASP A 51 15.29 0.91 -15.02
C ASP A 51 16.52 0.27 -14.36
N LYS A 52 16.31 -0.82 -13.63
CA LYS A 52 17.35 -1.66 -13.03
C LYS A 52 18.44 -2.02 -14.04
N GLN A 53 18.05 -2.33 -15.27
CA GLN A 53 18.95 -2.74 -16.35
C GLN A 53 20.08 -1.72 -16.57
N TYR A 54 19.81 -0.44 -16.43
CA TYR A 54 20.81 0.61 -16.65
C TYR A 54 21.77 0.82 -15.48
N PHE A 55 21.31 0.52 -14.25
CA PHE A 55 22.12 0.74 -13.05
C PHE A 55 22.88 -0.48 -12.59
N MET A 56 22.39 -1.68 -12.89
CA MET A 56 22.98 -2.94 -12.43
C MET A 56 23.79 -3.67 -13.50
N ALA A 57 23.72 -3.25 -14.76
CA ALA A 57 24.56 -3.80 -15.82
C ALA A 57 25.97 -3.20 -15.70
N THR A 58 26.97 -4.07 -15.66
CA THR A 58 28.37 -3.61 -15.72
C THR A 58 28.70 -3.14 -17.12
N GLN A 59 29.20 -1.90 -17.22
CA GLN A 59 29.71 -1.31 -18.46
C GLN A 59 31.25 -1.11 -18.37
N VAL A 60 31.86 -1.70 -17.36
CA VAL A 60 33.31 -1.67 -17.18
C VAL A 60 33.95 -2.62 -18.19
N ALA A 61 34.89 -2.13 -18.96
CA ALA A 61 35.65 -2.91 -19.93
C ALA A 61 37.13 -2.73 -19.71
N ASP A 62 37.91 -3.77 -20.03
CA ASP A 62 39.36 -3.72 -19.98
C ASP A 62 39.89 -2.71 -21.01
N ARG A 63 40.90 -1.95 -20.60
CA ARG A 63 41.49 -0.91 -21.43
C ARG A 63 42.94 -1.25 -21.73
N ALA A 64 43.31 -1.25 -23.01
CA ALA A 64 44.72 -1.32 -23.41
C ALA A 64 45.45 0.00 -23.11
N VAL A 65 46.72 -0.08 -22.76
CA VAL A 65 47.55 1.11 -22.49
C VAL A 65 47.59 2.03 -23.71
N GLY A 66 47.18 3.31 -23.51
CA GLY A 66 47.15 4.31 -24.59
C GLY A 66 45.81 4.41 -25.35
N SER A 67 44.80 3.55 -25.09
CA SER A 67 43.47 3.66 -25.72
C SER A 67 42.57 4.67 -25.01
N VAL A 68 41.59 5.20 -25.74
CA VAL A 68 40.56 6.08 -25.16
C VAL A 68 39.68 5.26 -24.20
N PRO A 69 39.37 5.76 -23.00
CA PRO A 69 38.51 5.03 -22.07
C PRO A 69 37.08 4.89 -22.63
N PRO A 70 36.41 3.76 -22.41
CA PRO A 70 35.00 3.61 -22.76
C PRO A 70 34.14 4.61 -21.97
N VAL A 71 33.20 5.25 -22.65
CA VAL A 71 32.26 6.20 -22.05
C VAL A 71 30.92 5.48 -21.85
N ALA A 72 30.57 5.24 -20.61
CA ALA A 72 29.28 4.69 -20.24
C ALA A 72 28.21 5.80 -20.26
N ARG A 73 27.01 5.47 -20.70
CA ARG A 73 25.83 6.31 -20.62
C ARG A 73 24.69 5.55 -19.95
N TYR A 74 24.00 6.19 -19.03
CA TYR A 74 22.75 5.67 -18.50
C TYR A 74 21.60 6.25 -19.32
N ALA A 75 20.57 5.46 -19.56
CA ALA A 75 19.32 5.91 -20.10
C ALA A 75 18.28 6.01 -18.95
N ALA A 76 17.40 6.98 -19.05
CA ALA A 76 16.28 7.15 -18.15
C ALA A 76 15.03 7.43 -18.98
N ASP A 77 13.97 6.72 -18.68
CA ASP A 77 12.67 7.00 -19.27
C ASP A 77 11.99 8.14 -18.54
N THR A 78 11.09 8.82 -19.23
CA THR A 78 10.24 9.85 -18.62
C THR A 78 8.82 9.35 -18.50
N ALA A 79 8.22 9.55 -17.33
CA ALA A 79 6.81 9.31 -17.12
C ALA A 79 6.12 10.63 -16.70
N THR A 80 4.84 10.74 -16.99
CA THR A 80 4.02 11.90 -16.67
C THR A 80 3.23 11.64 -15.38
N TYR A 81 3.00 12.71 -14.61
CA TYR A 81 2.02 12.70 -13.54
C TYR A 81 1.03 13.85 -13.74
N GLU A 82 -0.20 13.63 -13.27
CA GLU A 82 -1.27 14.62 -13.26
C GLU A 82 -1.94 14.58 -11.89
N ILE A 83 -2.07 15.75 -11.26
CA ILE A 83 -2.76 15.92 -9.99
C ILE A 83 -4.17 16.40 -10.25
N ARG A 84 -5.17 15.67 -9.78
CA ARG A 84 -6.56 16.02 -9.89
C ARG A 84 -7.05 16.63 -8.57
N SER A 85 -7.72 17.76 -8.65
CA SER A 85 -8.36 18.39 -7.51
C SER A 85 -9.70 17.73 -7.23
N LYS A 86 -9.92 17.31 -6.00
CA LYS A 86 -11.19 16.75 -5.52
C LYS A 86 -11.85 17.73 -4.59
N HIS A 87 -13.15 17.87 -4.71
CA HIS A 87 -13.96 18.82 -3.94
C HIS A 87 -15.20 18.12 -3.39
N LEU A 88 -15.55 18.39 -2.17
CA LEU A 88 -16.78 17.98 -1.54
C LEU A 88 -17.30 19.13 -0.68
N GLY A 89 -18.60 19.45 -0.79
CA GLY A 89 -19.25 20.45 0.01
C GLY A 89 -20.48 19.88 0.70
N ILE A 90 -20.80 20.39 1.88
CA ILE A 90 -22.02 20.11 2.61
C ILE A 90 -22.78 21.40 2.81
N ALA A 91 -24.11 21.39 2.61
CA ALA A 91 -24.99 22.50 2.88
C ALA A 91 -25.71 22.25 4.22
N ILE A 92 -25.62 23.19 5.11
CA ILE A 92 -26.32 23.16 6.40
C ILE A 92 -27.26 24.35 6.41
N SER A 93 -28.54 24.16 6.79
CA SER A 93 -29.49 25.24 6.87
C SER A 93 -29.27 26.10 8.13
N ASN A 94 -29.62 27.38 8.06
CA ASN A 94 -29.56 28.23 9.24
C ASN A 94 -30.55 27.78 10.35
N GLU A 95 -31.63 27.12 9.96
CA GLU A 95 -32.61 26.54 10.88
C GLU A 95 -31.98 25.42 11.70
N GLU A 96 -31.24 24.50 11.06
CA GLU A 96 -30.51 23.43 11.74
C GLU A 96 -29.47 23.95 12.71
N ILE A 97 -28.80 25.06 12.37
CA ILE A 97 -27.81 25.68 13.26
C ILE A 97 -28.48 26.32 14.49
N VAL A 98 -29.64 26.98 14.28
CA VAL A 98 -30.35 27.65 15.35
C VAL A 98 -31.10 26.68 16.26
N GLU A 99 -31.63 25.60 15.70
CA GLU A 99 -32.35 24.57 16.46
C GLU A 99 -31.39 23.57 17.16
N ALA A 100 -30.13 23.59 16.80
CA ALA A 100 -29.14 22.74 17.45
C ALA A 100 -28.99 23.16 18.93
N SER A 101 -29.10 22.18 19.82
CA SER A 101 -28.84 22.40 21.25
C SER A 101 -27.33 22.63 21.49
N ASP A 102 -26.98 23.21 22.64
CA ASP A 102 -25.59 23.45 23.06
C ASP A 102 -24.68 22.18 23.01
N THR A 103 -25.31 20.99 22.95
CA THR A 103 -24.63 19.71 22.93
C THR A 103 -24.36 19.18 21.49
N LEU A 104 -25.05 19.75 20.48
CA LEU A 104 -24.95 19.34 19.07
C LEU A 104 -24.35 20.49 18.27
N SER A 105 -23.28 20.21 17.56
CA SER A 105 -22.61 21.17 16.66
C SER A 105 -22.67 20.67 15.21
N PRO A 106 -23.72 21.06 14.44
CA PRO A 106 -23.89 20.65 13.07
C PRO A 106 -22.68 21.01 12.18
N LEU A 107 -22.00 22.10 12.49
CA LEU A 107 -20.80 22.52 11.76
C LEU A 107 -19.61 21.58 12.01
N MET A 108 -19.42 21.15 13.26
CA MET A 108 -18.33 20.20 13.61
C MET A 108 -18.62 18.80 13.08
N ASP A 109 -19.88 18.37 13.13
CA ASP A 109 -20.31 17.10 12.55
C ASP A 109 -20.11 17.08 11.03
N ALA A 110 -20.44 18.18 10.36
CA ALA A 110 -20.20 18.36 8.94
C ALA A 110 -18.70 18.36 8.60
N ALA A 111 -17.87 19.02 9.39
CA ALA A 111 -16.41 19.01 9.23
C ALA A 111 -15.84 17.60 9.38
N SER A 112 -16.29 16.85 10.39
CA SER A 112 -15.88 15.46 10.62
C SER A 112 -16.35 14.54 9.50
N PHE A 113 -17.59 14.74 9.01
CA PHE A 113 -18.12 14.01 7.86
C PHE A 113 -17.27 14.23 6.60
N LEU A 114 -16.95 15.51 6.29
CA LEU A 114 -16.11 15.84 5.14
C LEU A 114 -14.71 15.21 5.27
N GLY A 115 -14.07 15.32 6.44
CA GLY A 115 -12.77 14.72 6.71
C GLY A 115 -12.78 13.20 6.52
N ASN A 116 -13.80 12.52 7.03
CA ASN A 116 -13.97 11.08 6.86
C ASN A 116 -14.15 10.67 5.39
N ASN A 117 -14.93 11.44 4.61
CA ASN A 117 -15.12 11.15 3.20
C ASN A 117 -13.82 11.29 2.40
N PHE A 118 -12.99 12.29 2.69
CA PHE A 118 -11.67 12.40 2.04
C PHE A 118 -10.74 11.24 2.40
N VAL A 119 -10.78 10.75 3.64
CA VAL A 119 -10.00 9.56 4.05
C VAL A 119 -10.44 8.33 3.27
N VAL A 120 -11.76 8.10 3.20
CA VAL A 120 -12.32 6.95 2.46
C VAL A 120 -11.99 7.04 0.97
N ASP A 121 -12.12 8.22 0.37
CA ASP A 121 -11.81 8.45 -1.04
C ASP A 121 -10.32 8.18 -1.34
N TYR A 122 -9.42 8.59 -0.44
CA TYR A 122 -8.00 8.32 -0.57
C TYR A 122 -7.67 6.82 -0.50
N GLU A 123 -8.30 6.08 0.41
CA GLU A 123 -8.17 4.62 0.50
C GLU A 123 -8.74 3.91 -0.74
N LEU A 124 -9.88 4.39 -1.26
CA LEU A 124 -10.47 3.85 -2.48
C LEU A 124 -9.59 4.10 -3.71
N ASP A 125 -9.01 5.29 -3.83
CA ASP A 125 -8.06 5.59 -4.90
C ASP A 125 -6.82 4.67 -4.83
N PHE A 126 -6.31 4.45 -3.61
CA PHE A 126 -5.22 3.50 -3.40
C PHE A 126 -5.63 2.09 -3.81
N ALA A 127 -6.77 1.62 -3.34
CA ALA A 127 -7.26 0.28 -3.67
C ALA A 127 -7.46 0.10 -5.18
N ASN A 128 -8.10 1.06 -5.84
CA ASN A 128 -8.37 1.02 -7.27
C ASN A 128 -7.11 1.15 -8.13
N SER A 129 -6.04 1.75 -7.61
CA SER A 129 -4.80 1.95 -8.35
C SER A 129 -3.78 0.86 -8.12
N PHE A 130 -3.75 0.26 -6.93
CA PHE A 130 -2.67 -0.65 -6.52
C PHE A 130 -3.15 -2.06 -6.14
N LEU A 131 -4.41 -2.24 -5.75
CA LEU A 131 -4.95 -3.55 -5.32
C LEU A 131 -5.83 -4.19 -6.40
N VAL A 132 -5.62 -3.84 -7.64
CA VAL A 132 -6.31 -4.41 -8.79
C VAL A 132 -5.43 -5.45 -9.47
N ASP A 133 -6.05 -6.48 -10.04
CA ASP A 133 -5.35 -7.53 -10.78
C ASP A 133 -4.54 -6.96 -11.95
N ASN A 134 -3.41 -7.59 -12.22
CA ASN A 134 -2.54 -7.28 -13.35
C ASN A 134 -1.86 -5.87 -13.32
N VAL A 135 -1.77 -5.27 -12.13
CA VAL A 135 -1.03 -4.00 -11.93
C VAL A 135 0.44 -4.25 -11.63
N TRP A 136 0.75 -5.33 -10.90
CA TRP A 136 2.10 -5.64 -10.43
C TRP A 136 2.76 -6.68 -11.33
N GLY A 137 4.07 -6.57 -11.50
CA GLY A 137 4.86 -7.55 -12.25
C GLY A 137 4.97 -8.92 -11.55
N PHE A 138 4.79 -8.99 -10.24
CA PHE A 138 4.71 -10.22 -9.47
C PHE A 138 3.28 -10.42 -8.97
N GLN A 139 2.67 -11.53 -9.34
CA GLN A 139 1.30 -11.87 -8.95
C GLN A 139 1.17 -13.38 -8.73
N ALA A 140 0.41 -13.77 -7.71
CA ALA A 140 0.06 -15.16 -7.46
C ALA A 140 -1.31 -15.23 -6.78
N VAL A 141 -2.10 -16.23 -7.08
CA VAL A 141 -3.48 -16.39 -6.59
C VAL A 141 -3.60 -17.60 -5.67
N GLY A 142 -4.22 -17.41 -4.53
CA GLY A 142 -4.60 -18.50 -3.63
C GLY A 142 -5.79 -19.29 -4.19
N GLN A 143 -5.62 -20.59 -4.44
CA GLN A 143 -6.67 -21.47 -4.93
C GLN A 143 -6.90 -22.64 -4.00
N VAL A 144 -8.16 -23.07 -3.90
CA VAL A 144 -8.55 -24.30 -3.22
C VAL A 144 -8.14 -25.49 -4.11
N GLY A 145 -7.42 -26.44 -3.53
CA GLY A 145 -6.98 -27.63 -4.28
C GLY A 145 -5.76 -27.44 -5.18
N ALA A 146 -5.03 -26.33 -5.02
CA ALA A 146 -3.69 -26.24 -5.59
C ALA A 146 -2.83 -27.39 -5.06
N THR A 147 -2.01 -27.97 -5.93
CA THR A 147 -1.25 -29.18 -5.64
C THR A 147 -0.07 -28.95 -4.70
N THR A 148 0.34 -27.72 -4.53
CA THR A 148 1.53 -27.35 -3.75
C THR A 148 1.18 -26.27 -2.70
N GLY A 149 1.78 -26.39 -1.53
CA GLY A 149 1.66 -25.41 -0.46
C GLY A 149 2.50 -24.14 -0.69
N TYR A 150 3.25 -24.07 -1.81
CA TYR A 150 4.07 -22.93 -2.20
C TYR A 150 3.63 -22.37 -3.55
N ILE A 151 4.20 -21.25 -3.96
CA ILE A 151 3.87 -20.62 -5.23
C ILE A 151 4.39 -21.49 -6.39
N ASP A 152 3.50 -21.88 -7.29
CA ASP A 152 3.76 -22.68 -8.47
C ASP A 152 3.21 -21.97 -9.71
N GLY A 153 3.91 -22.10 -10.84
CA GLY A 153 3.54 -21.43 -12.08
C GLY A 153 4.34 -20.16 -12.36
N ASP A 154 3.93 -19.45 -13.41
CA ASP A 154 4.60 -18.23 -13.86
C ASP A 154 4.06 -16.99 -13.13
N VAL A 155 4.86 -16.43 -12.24
CA VAL A 155 4.52 -15.23 -11.46
C VAL A 155 4.44 -13.95 -12.31
N GLN A 156 4.92 -13.97 -13.54
CA GLN A 156 4.83 -12.86 -14.49
C GLN A 156 3.59 -12.95 -15.40
N ALA A 157 2.92 -14.11 -15.42
CA ALA A 157 1.67 -14.23 -16.15
C ALA A 157 0.56 -13.46 -15.46
N ASN A 158 -0.39 -12.94 -16.25
CA ASN A 158 -1.56 -12.29 -15.71
C ASN A 158 -2.48 -13.27 -14.98
N ILE A 159 -3.13 -12.81 -13.93
CA ILE A 159 -4.11 -13.60 -13.19
C ILE A 159 -5.22 -14.04 -14.15
N GLY A 160 -5.47 -15.34 -14.18
CA GLY A 160 -6.45 -15.94 -15.10
C GLY A 160 -5.87 -16.53 -16.38
N ASP A 161 -4.63 -16.23 -16.72
CA ASP A 161 -3.94 -16.88 -17.84
C ASP A 161 -3.54 -18.32 -17.50
N ALA A 162 -3.39 -19.15 -18.53
CA ALA A 162 -2.90 -20.51 -18.38
C ALA A 162 -1.45 -20.48 -17.85
N GLY A 163 -1.22 -21.14 -16.72
CA GLY A 163 0.09 -21.21 -16.09
C GLY A 163 0.41 -20.04 -15.15
N ALA A 164 -0.53 -19.11 -14.91
CA ALA A 164 -0.37 -18.09 -13.89
C ALA A 164 -0.05 -18.69 -12.52
N ALA A 165 0.78 -18.00 -11.73
CA ALA A 165 1.22 -18.51 -10.44
C ALA A 165 0.07 -18.69 -9.46
N VAL A 166 0.01 -19.86 -8.85
CA VAL A 166 -0.99 -20.23 -7.86
C VAL A 166 -0.33 -20.80 -6.61
N PHE A 167 -1.00 -20.64 -5.49
CA PHE A 167 -0.63 -21.29 -4.24
C PHE A 167 -1.87 -21.79 -3.51
N GLN A 168 -1.70 -22.73 -2.59
CA GLN A 168 -2.82 -23.22 -1.80
C GLN A 168 -3.27 -22.17 -0.79
N GLN A 169 -4.57 -21.94 -0.67
CA GLN A 169 -5.14 -20.97 0.26
C GLN A 169 -4.68 -21.27 1.70
N PHE A 170 -4.53 -20.22 2.50
CA PHE A 170 -3.96 -20.30 3.85
C PHE A 170 -4.83 -21.06 4.86
N ASP A 171 -6.11 -21.32 4.55
CA ASP A 171 -7.02 -22.12 5.35
C ASP A 171 -6.84 -23.63 5.15
N GLN A 172 -6.01 -24.06 4.21
CA GLN A 172 -5.74 -25.45 3.93
C GLN A 172 -4.55 -25.95 4.74
N SER A 173 -4.66 -27.17 5.29
CA SER A 173 -3.61 -27.76 6.16
C SER A 173 -2.28 -28.01 5.45
N THR A 174 -2.29 -28.13 4.13
CA THR A 174 -1.08 -28.32 3.32
C THR A 174 -0.43 -27.03 2.86
N SER A 175 -1.06 -25.87 3.10
CA SER A 175 -0.50 -24.56 2.76
C SER A 175 0.66 -24.21 3.69
N ASP A 176 1.72 -23.64 3.14
CA ASP A 176 2.87 -23.11 3.90
C ASP A 176 3.00 -21.59 3.71
N PRO A 177 2.28 -20.79 4.51
CA PRO A 177 2.29 -19.34 4.38
C PRO A 177 3.69 -18.72 4.48
N ILE A 178 4.55 -19.26 5.33
CA ILE A 178 5.91 -18.72 5.53
C ILE A 178 6.74 -18.86 4.25
N ASN A 179 6.71 -20.05 3.66
CA ASN A 179 7.45 -20.31 2.42
C ASN A 179 6.89 -19.51 1.23
N ILE A 180 5.57 -19.30 1.19
CA ILE A 180 4.91 -18.46 0.18
C ILE A 180 5.45 -17.02 0.28
N PHE A 181 5.49 -16.42 1.46
CA PHE A 181 6.03 -15.07 1.65
C PHE A 181 7.52 -14.99 1.34
N LEU A 182 8.32 -15.96 1.76
CA LEU A 182 9.76 -16.00 1.44
C LEU A 182 10.01 -16.10 -0.06
N THR A 183 9.21 -16.90 -0.77
CA THR A 183 9.29 -16.99 -2.23
C THR A 183 8.90 -15.67 -2.89
N ALA A 184 7.84 -15.03 -2.44
CA ALA A 184 7.42 -13.72 -2.93
C ALA A 184 8.52 -12.66 -2.74
N ILE A 185 9.12 -12.60 -1.54
CA ILE A 185 10.22 -11.67 -1.24
C ILE A 185 11.40 -11.90 -2.18
N ARG A 186 11.80 -13.16 -2.37
CA ARG A 186 12.91 -13.51 -3.28
C ARG A 186 12.63 -13.10 -4.72
N THR A 187 11.43 -13.37 -5.21
CA THR A 187 11.04 -13.03 -6.58
C THR A 187 11.06 -11.51 -6.79
N ILE A 188 10.46 -10.75 -5.88
CA ILE A 188 10.49 -9.29 -5.92
C ILE A 188 11.94 -8.76 -5.87
N GLN A 189 12.78 -9.35 -5.01
CA GLN A 189 14.18 -8.95 -4.90
C GLN A 189 14.98 -9.27 -6.17
N LEU A 190 14.70 -10.39 -6.83
CA LEU A 190 15.34 -10.73 -8.10
C LEU A 190 14.94 -9.78 -9.20
N ASP A 191 13.66 -9.39 -9.26
CA ASP A 191 13.16 -8.50 -10.30
C ASP A 191 13.59 -7.05 -10.08
N THR A 192 13.44 -6.54 -8.87
CA THR A 192 13.68 -5.12 -8.59
C THR A 192 15.09 -4.81 -8.10
N GLY A 193 15.81 -5.81 -7.59
CA GLY A 193 17.09 -5.64 -6.89
C GLY A 193 16.93 -5.09 -5.47
N LEU A 194 15.70 -4.82 -5.02
CA LEU A 194 15.38 -4.28 -3.70
C LEU A 194 14.58 -5.28 -2.90
N ARG A 195 14.91 -5.44 -1.62
CA ARG A 195 14.13 -6.28 -0.72
C ARG A 195 12.89 -5.50 -0.27
N PRO A 196 11.67 -6.09 -0.38
CA PRO A 196 10.46 -5.46 0.14
C PRO A 196 10.55 -5.35 1.66
N ASN A 197 10.08 -4.23 2.20
CA ASN A 197 10.14 -3.90 3.62
C ASN A 197 8.76 -3.70 4.27
N LYS A 198 7.68 -3.86 3.51
CA LYS A 198 6.31 -3.73 4.02
C LYS A 198 5.46 -4.86 3.49
N LEU A 199 4.61 -5.37 4.35
CA LEU A 199 3.64 -6.41 4.05
C LEU A 199 2.27 -5.94 4.57
N MET A 200 1.27 -5.98 3.69
CA MET A 200 -0.11 -5.68 4.05
C MET A 200 -0.93 -6.97 3.99
N ILE A 201 -1.51 -7.34 5.11
CA ILE A 201 -2.35 -8.53 5.22
C ILE A 201 -3.70 -8.10 5.80
N PRO A 202 -4.82 -8.38 5.11
CA PRO A 202 -6.14 -8.20 5.68
C PRO A 202 -6.34 -9.05 6.94
N ARG A 203 -7.17 -8.57 7.88
CA ARG A 203 -7.39 -9.26 9.15
C ARG A 203 -7.90 -10.69 8.97
N GLU A 204 -8.82 -10.88 8.04
CA GLU A 204 -9.40 -12.21 7.74
C GLU A 204 -8.33 -13.20 7.28
N VAL A 205 -7.39 -12.75 6.45
CA VAL A 205 -6.25 -13.56 6.00
C VAL A 205 -5.29 -13.85 7.15
N MET A 206 -5.03 -12.85 8.01
CA MET A 206 -4.17 -13.04 9.18
C MET A 206 -4.75 -14.08 10.15
N ASP A 207 -6.06 -14.08 10.36
CA ASP A 207 -6.73 -15.08 11.19
C ASP A 207 -6.55 -16.51 10.63
N LYS A 208 -6.60 -16.67 9.29
CA LYS A 208 -6.33 -17.96 8.63
C LYS A 208 -4.87 -18.39 8.73
N ILE A 209 -3.94 -17.46 8.60
CA ILE A 209 -2.51 -17.74 8.78
C ILE A 209 -2.23 -18.17 10.21
N ARG A 210 -2.83 -17.51 11.20
CA ARG A 210 -2.68 -17.88 12.61
C ARG A 210 -3.17 -19.30 12.91
N ASP A 211 -4.30 -19.68 12.31
CA ASP A 211 -4.93 -20.98 12.55
C ASP A 211 -4.29 -22.10 11.69
N ASN A 212 -3.34 -21.79 10.83
CA ASN A 212 -2.67 -22.74 9.95
C ASN A 212 -1.72 -23.67 10.73
N ASP A 213 -1.80 -24.97 10.47
CA ASP A 213 -1.04 -26.00 11.18
C ASP A 213 0.48 -25.87 10.98
N ASN A 214 0.94 -25.52 9.78
CA ASN A 214 2.36 -25.35 9.48
C ASN A 214 2.97 -24.16 10.24
N VAL A 215 2.22 -23.06 10.33
CA VAL A 215 2.63 -21.86 11.10
C VAL A 215 2.69 -22.20 12.59
N ASN A 216 1.71 -22.95 13.11
CA ASN A 216 1.67 -23.37 14.51
C ASN A 216 2.80 -24.36 14.85
N GLN A 217 3.12 -25.32 13.98
CA GLN A 217 4.24 -26.22 14.14
C GLN A 217 5.58 -25.46 14.13
N TRP A 218 5.72 -24.50 13.24
CA TRP A 218 6.91 -23.67 13.17
C TRP A 218 7.07 -22.80 14.42
N ALA A 219 5.98 -22.19 14.90
CA ALA A 219 5.96 -21.43 16.15
C ALA A 219 6.32 -22.30 17.36
N ALA A 220 5.78 -23.49 17.46
CA ALA A 220 6.07 -24.44 18.53
C ALA A 220 7.55 -24.87 18.54
N ASN A 221 8.13 -25.09 17.37
CA ASN A 221 9.53 -25.48 17.24
C ASN A 221 10.51 -24.33 17.56
N THR A 222 10.11 -23.08 17.30
CA THR A 222 11.01 -21.91 17.44
C THR A 222 10.85 -21.23 18.80
N LEU A 223 9.63 -21.13 19.34
CA LEU A 223 9.31 -20.30 20.50
C LEU A 223 8.79 -21.07 21.73
N SER A 224 8.58 -22.37 21.62
CA SER A 224 8.00 -23.22 22.70
C SER A 224 6.66 -22.73 23.27
N ILE A 225 5.90 -21.90 22.56
CA ILE A 225 4.66 -21.28 23.03
C ILE A 225 3.60 -21.37 21.92
N ASN A 226 2.34 -21.64 22.32
CA ASN A 226 1.20 -21.68 21.38
C ASN A 226 0.98 -20.32 20.66
N GLY A 227 0.83 -20.38 19.34
CA GLY A 227 0.82 -19.20 18.47
C GLY A 227 -0.32 -18.21 18.72
N GLY A 228 0.02 -17.03 19.22
CA GLY A 228 -0.85 -15.86 19.24
C GLY A 228 -0.57 -14.96 18.04
N GLU A 229 -1.47 -14.01 17.73
CA GLU A 229 -1.32 -13.04 16.61
C GLU A 229 0.02 -12.27 16.68
N SER A 230 0.45 -11.90 17.90
CA SER A 230 1.73 -11.23 18.14
C SER A 230 2.94 -12.09 17.75
N GLN A 231 2.82 -13.39 17.87
CA GLN A 231 3.88 -14.34 17.53
C GLN A 231 3.97 -14.55 16.03
N VAL A 232 2.83 -14.66 15.33
CA VAL A 232 2.83 -14.72 13.87
C VAL A 232 3.44 -13.45 13.27
N LYS A 233 3.10 -12.28 13.82
CA LYS A 233 3.74 -11.02 13.44
C LYS A 233 5.24 -11.01 13.71
N ALA A 234 5.69 -11.52 14.85
CA ALA A 234 7.11 -11.62 15.19
C ALA A 234 7.86 -12.58 14.26
N ILE A 235 7.27 -13.73 13.93
CA ILE A 235 7.83 -14.68 12.98
C ILE A 235 7.96 -14.04 11.59
N LEU A 236 6.91 -13.39 11.10
CA LEU A 236 6.93 -12.72 9.83
C LEU A 236 7.94 -11.56 9.82
N SER A 237 8.03 -10.77 10.91
CA SER A 237 9.02 -9.69 10.99
C SER A 237 10.45 -10.21 11.02
N GLN A 238 10.73 -11.30 11.74
CA GLN A 238 12.06 -11.91 11.81
C GLN A 238 12.54 -12.43 10.45
N HIS A 239 11.63 -12.86 9.58
CA HIS A 239 11.97 -13.30 8.23
C HIS A 239 11.92 -12.15 7.20
N LEU A 240 11.30 -11.02 7.55
CA LEU A 240 11.24 -9.83 6.70
C LEU A 240 12.44 -8.89 6.90
N GLU A 241 13.17 -9.00 8.02
CA GLU A 241 14.48 -8.36 8.23
C GLU A 241 15.61 -9.11 7.48
#